data_1da4917d88fb6f78eb4e83f35ce7dbb0
#
_entry.id   1da4917d88fb6f78eb4e83f35ce7dbb0
#
_cell.length_a   1.000
_cell.length_b   1.000
_cell.length_c   1.000
_cell.angle_alpha   90.00
_cell.angle_beta   90.00
_cell.angle_gamma   90.00
#
_symmetry.space_group_name_H-M   'P 1'
#
loop_
_entity.id
_entity.type
_entity.pdbx_description
1 polymer ?
#
loop_
_entity_poly.entity_id
_entity_poly.type
_entity_poly.pdbx_seq_one_letter_code
_entity_poly.pdbx_strand_id
1 'polypeptide(L)'
;MIIVDFMVEKKKGLSKEETYAMKEYLKEKNAKDNGEKNVLAAIAKMKDPDRSMAMRIHKIVKAAAPELSPKTWYGMPAYAKGDKIICFFQNAGKFKARYSTFGFSDKANLDEGKMWPTGFALTGLTNIEEAKIAALVKKAIN
;
A
#
# COMPACT_ATOMS: atom_id res chain seq x y z
N MET A 1 -4.88 -3.07 -21.49
CA MET A 1 -5.76 -2.37 -22.45
C MET A 1 -6.43 -3.35 -23.39
N ILE A 2 -5.65 -4.21 -24.03
CA ILE A 2 -6.18 -5.24 -24.96
C ILE A 2 -7.21 -6.14 -24.28
N ILE A 3 -7.00 -6.52 -23.02
CA ILE A 3 -7.92 -7.37 -22.27
C ILE A 3 -9.28 -6.69 -22.08
N VAL A 4 -9.28 -5.39 -21.76
CA VAL A 4 -10.51 -4.63 -21.57
C VAL A 4 -11.29 -4.52 -22.88
N ASP A 5 -10.60 -4.21 -23.97
CA ASP A 5 -11.22 -4.11 -25.28
C ASP A 5 -11.84 -5.43 -25.70
N PHE A 6 -11.10 -6.53 -25.49
CA PHE A 6 -11.60 -7.87 -25.77
C PHE A 6 -12.87 -8.20 -24.97
N MET A 7 -12.89 -7.86 -23.68
CA MET A 7 -14.03 -8.11 -22.82
C MET A 7 -15.23 -7.23 -23.19
N VAL A 8 -14.99 -5.99 -23.58
CA VAL A 8 -16.05 -5.08 -24.04
C VAL A 8 -16.70 -5.61 -25.31
N GLU A 9 -15.91 -6.09 -26.26
CA GLU A 9 -16.44 -6.67 -27.49
C GLU A 9 -17.30 -7.91 -27.23
N LYS A 10 -16.96 -8.66 -26.19
CA LYS A 10 -17.70 -9.87 -25.80
C LYS A 10 -18.80 -9.59 -24.79
N LYS A 11 -19.13 -8.34 -24.54
CA LYS A 11 -20.07 -7.96 -23.47
C LYS A 11 -21.38 -8.76 -23.45
N LYS A 12 -21.95 -9.05 -24.61
CA LYS A 12 -23.21 -9.79 -24.72
C LYS A 12 -23.07 -11.25 -24.33
N GLY A 13 -21.86 -11.81 -24.42
CA GLY A 13 -21.60 -13.20 -24.11
C GLY A 13 -20.79 -13.42 -22.85
N LEU A 14 -20.55 -12.36 -22.05
CA LEU A 14 -19.74 -12.47 -20.85
C LEU A 14 -20.42 -13.34 -19.78
N SER A 15 -19.67 -14.29 -19.23
CA SER A 15 -20.07 -15.02 -18.04
C SER A 15 -20.03 -14.10 -16.81
N LYS A 16 -20.55 -14.59 -15.69
CA LYS A 16 -20.46 -13.84 -14.41
C LYS A 16 -19.00 -13.63 -14.01
N GLU A 17 -18.17 -14.65 -14.22
CA GLU A 17 -16.74 -14.61 -13.90
C GLU A 17 -16.02 -13.59 -14.77
N GLU A 18 -16.31 -13.54 -16.06
CA GLU A 18 -15.70 -12.57 -16.98
C GLU A 18 -16.15 -11.16 -16.65
N THR A 19 -17.43 -10.97 -16.33
CA THR A 19 -17.94 -9.66 -15.91
C THR A 19 -17.27 -9.19 -14.63
N TYR A 20 -17.10 -10.09 -13.67
CA TYR A 20 -16.41 -9.78 -12.42
C TYR A 20 -14.97 -9.38 -12.67
N ALA A 21 -14.25 -10.13 -13.49
CA ALA A 21 -12.86 -9.83 -13.83
C ALA A 21 -12.73 -8.46 -14.51
N MET A 22 -13.66 -8.13 -15.41
CA MET A 22 -13.65 -6.82 -16.05
C MET A 22 -13.90 -5.69 -15.04
N LYS A 23 -14.84 -5.88 -14.11
CA LYS A 23 -15.11 -4.91 -13.05
C LYS A 23 -13.88 -4.71 -12.16
N GLU A 24 -13.22 -5.80 -11.80
CA GLU A 24 -12.01 -5.73 -10.97
C GLU A 24 -10.87 -5.01 -11.70
N TYR A 25 -10.71 -5.28 -12.99
CA TYR A 25 -9.72 -4.58 -13.80
C TYR A 25 -9.97 -3.07 -13.82
N LEU A 26 -11.21 -2.66 -14.07
CA LEU A 26 -11.59 -1.25 -14.10
C LEU A 26 -11.41 -0.59 -12.74
N LYS A 27 -11.72 -1.32 -11.68
CA LYS A 27 -11.54 -0.85 -10.31
C LYS A 27 -10.05 -0.61 -10.01
N GLU A 28 -9.18 -1.51 -10.41
CA GLU A 28 -7.73 -1.37 -10.23
C GLU A 28 -7.20 -0.17 -11.01
N LYS A 29 -7.68 0.02 -12.24
CA LYS A 29 -7.29 1.17 -13.07
C LYS A 29 -7.72 2.47 -12.41
N ASN A 30 -8.95 2.54 -11.92
CA ASN A 30 -9.45 3.72 -11.21
C ASN A 30 -8.71 3.96 -9.90
N ALA A 31 -8.35 2.89 -9.20
CA ALA A 31 -7.57 2.98 -7.97
C ALA A 31 -6.19 3.57 -8.23
N LYS A 32 -5.58 3.26 -9.37
CA LYS A 32 -4.30 3.83 -9.76
C LYS A 32 -4.39 5.34 -9.95
N ASP A 33 -5.49 5.83 -10.54
CA ASP A 33 -5.71 7.26 -10.75
C ASP A 33 -6.11 7.99 -9.47
N ASN A 34 -6.72 7.28 -8.50
CA ASN A 34 -7.23 7.83 -7.24
C ASN A 34 -6.55 7.19 -6.02
N GLY A 35 -5.27 6.86 -6.16
CA GLY A 35 -4.54 6.09 -5.15
C GLY A 35 -4.60 6.69 -3.75
N GLU A 36 -4.33 7.98 -3.61
CA GLU A 36 -4.35 8.61 -2.29
C GLU A 36 -5.75 8.59 -1.66
N LYS A 37 -6.77 8.87 -2.44
CA LYS A 37 -8.16 8.82 -1.97
C LYS A 37 -8.51 7.42 -1.47
N ASN A 38 -8.09 6.40 -2.19
CA ASN A 38 -8.34 5.01 -1.80
C ASN A 38 -7.58 4.64 -0.53
N VAL A 39 -6.35 5.10 -0.38
CA VAL A 39 -5.56 4.87 0.84
C VAL A 39 -6.25 5.53 2.03
N LEU A 40 -6.67 6.78 1.90
CA LEU A 40 -7.34 7.49 2.98
C LEU A 40 -8.66 6.82 3.35
N ALA A 41 -9.41 6.30 2.38
CA ALA A 41 -10.63 5.55 2.64
C ALA A 41 -10.34 4.25 3.39
N ALA A 42 -9.28 3.53 3.02
CA ALA A 42 -8.87 2.32 3.73
C ALA A 42 -8.48 2.61 5.18
N ILE A 43 -7.74 3.70 5.40
CA ILE A 43 -7.34 4.13 6.75
C ILE A 43 -8.57 4.49 7.58
N ALA A 44 -9.54 5.19 7.00
CA ALA A 44 -10.75 5.61 7.70
C ALA A 44 -11.58 4.43 8.23
N LYS A 45 -11.46 3.27 7.59
CA LYS A 45 -12.16 2.05 8.02
C LYS A 45 -11.48 1.32 9.18
N MET A 46 -10.24 1.68 9.49
CA MET A 46 -9.50 1.05 10.58
C MET A 46 -10.01 1.57 11.92
N LYS A 47 -9.82 0.75 12.95
CA LYS A 47 -10.05 1.16 14.34
C LYS A 47 -8.74 1.63 14.94
N ASP A 48 -8.81 2.50 15.93
CA ASP A 48 -7.62 2.90 16.67
C ASP A 48 -7.12 1.72 17.52
N PRO A 49 -5.80 1.59 17.73
CA PRO A 49 -4.75 2.55 17.34
C PRO A 49 -4.27 2.45 15.90
N ASP A 50 -4.72 1.45 15.14
CA ASP A 50 -4.27 1.22 13.77
C ASP A 50 -4.51 2.43 12.88
N ARG A 51 -5.71 3.03 12.99
CA ARG A 51 -6.08 4.18 12.18
C ARG A 51 -5.15 5.37 12.40
N SER A 52 -4.87 5.70 13.65
CA SER A 52 -3.97 6.82 13.98
C SER A 52 -2.56 6.56 13.50
N MET A 53 -2.06 5.32 13.68
CA MET A 53 -0.73 4.94 13.18
C MET A 53 -0.66 5.03 11.66
N ALA A 54 -1.66 4.49 10.97
CA ALA A 54 -1.71 4.51 9.51
C ALA A 54 -1.70 5.93 8.97
N MET A 55 -2.46 6.84 9.59
CA MET A 55 -2.52 8.24 9.18
C MET A 55 -1.17 8.94 9.39
N ARG A 56 -0.51 8.68 10.51
CA ARG A 56 0.82 9.24 10.78
C ARG A 56 1.84 8.72 9.77
N ILE A 57 1.82 7.43 9.50
CA ILE A 57 2.72 6.82 8.51
C ILE A 57 2.48 7.42 7.12
N HIS A 58 1.23 7.63 6.76
CA HIS A 58 0.88 8.27 5.48
C HIS A 58 1.54 9.64 5.34
N LYS A 59 1.45 10.46 6.39
CA LYS A 59 2.08 11.78 6.41
C LYS A 59 3.60 11.70 6.35
N ILE A 60 4.17 10.76 7.09
CA ILE A 60 5.63 10.56 7.13
C ILE A 60 6.15 10.17 5.76
N VAL A 61 5.52 9.20 5.10
CA VAL A 61 5.94 8.74 3.78
C VAL A 61 5.83 9.85 2.75
N LYS A 62 4.74 10.61 2.77
CA LYS A 62 4.56 11.73 1.84
C LYS A 62 5.63 12.81 2.02
N ALA A 63 6.03 13.07 3.25
CA ALA A 63 7.06 14.06 3.54
C ALA A 63 8.47 13.54 3.21
N ALA A 64 8.75 12.27 3.54
CA ALA A 64 10.07 11.68 3.36
C ALA A 64 10.36 11.28 1.91
N ALA A 65 9.34 10.87 1.18
CA ALA A 65 9.47 10.37 -0.19
C ALA A 65 8.27 10.82 -1.04
N PRO A 66 8.20 12.11 -1.40
CA PRO A 66 7.07 12.62 -2.17
C PRO A 66 6.93 12.00 -3.56
N GLU A 67 7.98 11.37 -4.08
CA GLU A 67 7.92 10.66 -5.35
C GLU A 67 7.17 9.34 -5.29
N LEU A 68 6.88 8.82 -4.09
CA LEU A 68 6.09 7.59 -3.96
C LEU A 68 4.61 7.91 -4.12
N SER A 69 3.92 7.07 -4.86
CA SER A 69 2.48 7.19 -5.10
C SER A 69 1.71 6.30 -4.14
N PRO A 70 0.78 6.87 -3.36
CA PRO A 70 -0.08 6.05 -2.51
C PRO A 70 -0.99 5.16 -3.34
N LYS A 71 -1.21 3.93 -2.90
CA LYS A 71 -2.19 3.03 -3.50
C LYS A 71 -2.58 1.97 -2.48
N THR A 72 -3.74 1.35 -2.68
CA THR A 72 -4.11 0.19 -1.87
C THR A 72 -3.51 -1.07 -2.50
N TRP A 73 -3.03 -1.98 -1.64
CA TRP A 73 -2.45 -3.26 -2.04
C TRP A 73 -3.00 -4.31 -1.09
N TYR A 74 -3.81 -5.23 -1.61
CA TYR A 74 -4.58 -6.16 -0.78
C TYR A 74 -5.36 -5.45 0.33
N GLY A 75 -5.91 -4.26 -0.01
CA GLY A 75 -6.65 -3.45 0.95
C GLY A 75 -5.80 -2.69 1.97
N MET A 76 -4.48 -2.80 1.89
CA MET A 76 -3.55 -2.09 2.79
C MET A 76 -3.03 -0.82 2.15
N PRO A 77 -2.78 0.23 2.95
CA PRO A 77 -2.04 1.39 2.47
C PRO A 77 -0.65 0.99 2.00
N ALA A 78 -0.30 1.35 0.79
CA ALA A 78 1.00 1.05 0.20
C ALA A 78 1.51 2.26 -0.58
N TYR A 79 2.81 2.29 -0.80
CA TYR A 79 3.47 3.43 -1.44
C TYR A 79 4.41 2.90 -2.50
N ALA A 80 4.20 3.35 -3.74
CA ALA A 80 4.83 2.74 -4.91
C ALA A 80 5.67 3.74 -5.68
N LYS A 81 6.74 3.24 -6.30
CA LYS A 81 7.53 3.98 -7.27
C LYS A 81 7.20 3.39 -8.64
N GLY A 82 6.42 4.14 -9.44
CA GLY A 82 5.82 3.57 -10.63
C GLY A 82 4.82 2.47 -10.26
N ASP A 83 5.01 1.28 -10.80
CA ASP A 83 4.17 0.12 -10.52
C ASP A 83 4.75 -0.79 -9.42
N LYS A 84 5.87 -0.38 -8.80
CA LYS A 84 6.58 -1.20 -7.82
C LYS A 84 6.26 -0.73 -6.40
N ILE A 85 5.66 -1.60 -5.61
CA ILE A 85 5.41 -1.33 -4.19
C ILE A 85 6.76 -1.24 -3.47
N ILE A 86 6.98 -0.15 -2.74
CA ILE A 86 8.20 0.03 -1.94
C ILE A 86 7.93 -0.33 -0.48
N CYS A 87 6.85 0.22 0.10
CA CYS A 87 6.51 -0.05 1.49
C CYS A 87 5.00 -0.08 1.67
N PHE A 88 4.55 -0.63 2.80
CA PHE A 88 3.13 -0.80 3.10
C PHE A 88 2.89 -0.86 4.59
N PHE A 89 1.64 -0.62 4.98
CA PHE A 89 1.20 -0.75 6.36
C PHE A 89 0.12 -1.82 6.46
N GLN A 90 0.39 -2.86 7.26
CA GLN A 90 -0.55 -3.95 7.53
C GLN A 90 -1.13 -3.75 8.92
N ASN A 91 -2.40 -3.37 9.01
CA ASN A 91 -3.03 -3.10 10.30
C ASN A 91 -3.36 -4.38 11.04
N ALA A 92 -3.06 -4.40 12.33
CA ALA A 92 -3.24 -5.57 13.18
C ALA A 92 -4.69 -6.07 13.22
N GLY A 93 -5.65 -5.15 13.29
CA GLY A 93 -7.06 -5.50 13.40
C GLY A 93 -7.60 -6.32 12.24
N LYS A 94 -7.17 -6.00 11.00
CA LYS A 94 -7.61 -6.71 9.80
C LYS A 94 -7.19 -8.17 9.81
N PHE A 95 -6.00 -8.46 10.33
CA PHE A 95 -5.41 -9.79 10.31
C PHE A 95 -5.46 -10.47 11.68
N LYS A 96 -6.11 -9.85 12.67
CA LYS A 96 -6.20 -10.34 14.04
C LYS A 96 -4.83 -10.66 14.62
N ALA A 97 -3.85 -9.81 14.28
CA ALA A 97 -2.48 -9.95 14.73
C ALA A 97 -2.25 -9.17 16.02
N ARG A 98 -1.18 -9.51 16.74
CA ARG A 98 -0.82 -8.86 17.98
C ARG A 98 -0.26 -7.46 17.78
N TYR A 99 0.30 -7.18 16.63
CA TYR A 99 0.88 -5.88 16.29
C TYR A 99 0.63 -5.58 14.80
N SER A 100 0.71 -4.30 14.45
CA SER A 100 0.69 -3.88 13.05
C SER A 100 2.10 -4.02 12.47
N THR A 101 2.20 -4.10 11.15
CA THR A 101 3.49 -4.26 10.48
C THR A 101 3.70 -3.11 9.50
N PHE A 102 4.85 -2.46 9.59
CA PHE A 102 5.35 -1.60 8.52
C PHE A 102 6.39 -2.39 7.76
N GLY A 103 6.11 -2.69 6.49
CA GLY A 103 6.95 -3.58 5.71
C GLY A 103 7.46 -2.95 4.43
N PHE A 104 8.53 -3.54 3.91
CA PHE A 104 9.15 -3.16 2.65
C PHE A 104 9.17 -4.37 1.72
N SER A 105 8.99 -4.12 0.43
CA SER A 105 9.11 -5.16 -0.59
C SER A 105 10.57 -5.37 -0.99
N ASP A 106 10.81 -6.34 -1.85
CA ASP A 106 12.15 -6.58 -2.40
C ASP A 106 12.60 -5.48 -3.38
N LYS A 107 11.72 -4.53 -3.69
CA LYS A 107 12.04 -3.37 -4.53
C LYS A 107 12.62 -2.21 -3.73
N ALA A 108 12.56 -2.28 -2.41
CA ALA A 108 13.14 -1.27 -1.53
C ALA A 108 14.64 -1.48 -1.41
N ASN A 109 15.39 -0.41 -1.53
CA ASN A 109 16.85 -0.49 -1.44
C ASN A 109 17.31 -0.35 0.01
N LEU A 110 17.12 -1.43 0.79
CA LEU A 110 17.53 -1.49 2.19
C LEU A 110 18.75 -2.38 2.41
N ASP A 111 19.33 -2.86 1.33
CA ASP A 111 20.41 -3.84 1.36
C ASP A 111 21.56 -3.41 2.26
N GLU A 112 21.97 -4.33 3.14
CA GLU A 112 23.05 -4.12 4.08
C GLU A 112 23.70 -5.47 4.37
N GLY A 113 24.89 -5.70 3.80
CA GLY A 113 25.50 -7.01 3.88
C GLY A 113 24.68 -8.06 3.16
N LYS A 114 24.54 -9.23 3.78
CA LYS A 114 23.76 -10.34 3.23
C LYS A 114 22.45 -10.58 3.97
N MET A 115 22.18 -9.77 4.99
CA MET A 115 20.96 -9.90 5.78
C MET A 115 20.57 -8.53 6.32
N TRP A 116 19.31 -8.15 6.10
CA TRP A 116 18.75 -6.89 6.62
C TRP A 116 17.26 -7.04 6.88
N PRO A 117 16.71 -6.28 7.84
CA PRO A 117 15.27 -6.36 8.13
C PRO A 117 14.45 -5.66 7.05
N THR A 118 13.28 -6.23 6.74
CA THR A 118 12.33 -5.65 5.80
C THR A 118 10.94 -5.47 6.38
N GLY A 119 10.71 -5.95 7.61
CA GLY A 119 9.44 -5.78 8.30
C GLY A 119 9.65 -5.37 9.74
N PHE A 120 8.76 -4.51 10.22
CA PHE A 120 8.88 -3.92 11.55
C PHE A 120 7.53 -4.01 12.25
N ALA A 121 7.53 -4.55 13.47
CA ALA A 121 6.34 -4.63 14.31
C ALA A 121 6.07 -3.28 14.96
N LEU A 122 4.81 -2.84 14.92
CA LEU A 122 4.40 -1.57 15.51
C LEU A 122 3.23 -1.78 16.47
N THR A 123 3.40 -1.35 17.70
CA THR A 123 2.32 -1.28 18.68
C THR A 123 1.94 0.17 19.01
N GLY A 124 2.70 1.13 18.51
CA GLY A 124 2.47 2.56 18.69
C GLY A 124 3.51 3.35 17.94
N LEU A 125 3.34 4.65 17.86
CA LEU A 125 4.29 5.56 17.22
C LEU A 125 4.61 6.71 18.16
N THR A 126 5.87 6.76 18.61
CA THR A 126 6.45 7.94 19.26
C THR A 126 7.34 8.64 18.26
N ASN A 127 7.92 9.77 18.65
CA ASN A 127 8.86 10.49 17.78
C ASN A 127 10.03 9.61 17.34
N ILE A 128 10.41 8.64 18.16
CA ILE A 128 11.52 7.72 17.84
C ILE A 128 11.18 6.84 16.66
N GLU A 129 10.01 6.18 16.69
CA GLU A 129 9.58 5.32 15.58
C GLU A 129 9.30 6.13 14.31
N GLU A 130 8.73 7.31 14.46
CA GLU A 130 8.46 8.17 13.31
C GLU A 130 9.75 8.56 12.59
N ALA A 131 10.79 8.91 13.35
CA ALA A 131 12.10 9.25 12.77
C ALA A 131 12.73 8.04 12.08
N LYS A 132 12.61 6.84 12.67
CA LYS A 132 13.12 5.61 12.07
C LYS A 132 12.41 5.30 10.75
N ILE A 133 11.10 5.43 10.72
CA ILE A 133 10.32 5.18 9.51
C ILE A 133 10.73 6.16 8.41
N ALA A 134 10.85 7.45 8.72
CA ALA A 134 11.26 8.46 7.75
C ALA A 134 12.64 8.13 7.17
N ALA A 135 13.59 7.74 8.01
CA ALA A 135 14.94 7.39 7.57
C ALA A 135 14.94 6.14 6.68
N LEU A 136 14.18 5.12 7.05
CA LEU A 136 14.07 3.88 6.27
C LEU A 136 13.45 4.14 4.89
N VAL A 137 12.39 4.95 4.85
CA VAL A 137 11.72 5.28 3.59
C VAL A 137 12.67 6.03 2.66
N LYS A 138 13.42 7.00 3.17
CA LYS A 138 14.42 7.73 2.38
C LYS A 138 15.51 6.80 1.85
N LYS A 139 15.99 5.88 2.66
CA LYS A 139 16.98 4.90 2.25
C LYS A 139 16.42 3.97 1.16
N ALA A 140 15.18 3.55 1.31
CA ALA A 140 14.54 2.58 0.43
C ALA A 140 14.41 3.05 -1.01
N ILE A 141 14.32 4.36 -1.24
CA ILE A 141 14.11 4.93 -2.58
C ILE A 141 15.40 5.38 -3.26
N ASN A 142 16.53 5.30 -2.60
CA ASN A 142 17.82 5.67 -3.18
C ASN A 142 18.32 4.69 -4.23
#